data_dbe914ea1fa80ebf7a5a2f9555643fbf
#
_entry.id   dbe914ea1fa80ebf7a5a2f9555643fbf
#
_cell.length_a   1.000
_cell.length_b   1.000
_cell.length_c   1.000
_cell.angle_alpha   90.00
_cell.angle_beta   90.00
_cell.angle_gamma   90.00
#
_symmetry.space_group_name_H-M   'P 1'
#
loop_
_entity.id
_entity.type
_entity.pdbx_description
1 polymer ?
#
loop_
_entity_poly.entity_id
_entity_poly.type
_entity_poly.pdbx_seq_one_letter_code
_entity_poly.pdbx_strand_id
1 'polypeptide(L)'
;IINEPDMIEASLKAVKLAHDGRADMYMKGLIDSKNFLKSVLNKEVGLRTGGTLSHVCVFEIPGIDRLLFLTDVAFMTYPTLEEKVQIIKNTIPVCNACGVAEPKVAPLAAVEVVNPKMPVTVDAAELTKMCEEGQIPGCIVDGPLSLDLAIDPEAAKHKGATDRKIQGDADVLLFPDIHAGNLVYKAIVHMVKVKNGCILTGTNVPVVLT
;
A
#
# COMPACT_ATOMS: atom_id res chain seq x y z
N ILE A 1 17.11 12.60 24.38
CA ILE A 1 16.16 13.63 23.91
C ILE A 1 16.98 14.74 23.28
N ILE A 2 16.61 15.13 22.06
CA ILE A 2 17.17 16.29 21.35
C ILE A 2 16.13 17.39 21.43
N ASN A 3 16.48 18.51 22.08
CA ASN A 3 15.58 19.65 22.18
C ASN A 3 15.66 20.50 20.92
N GLU A 4 14.52 20.67 20.23
CA GLU A 4 14.34 21.58 19.10
C GLU A 4 12.92 22.14 19.14
N PRO A 5 12.75 23.42 19.50
CA PRO A 5 11.43 24.02 19.64
C PRO A 5 10.73 24.28 18.29
N ASP A 6 11.47 24.45 17.19
CA ASP A 6 10.89 24.59 15.86
C ASP A 6 10.54 23.21 15.29
N MET A 7 9.27 23.02 14.93
CA MET A 7 8.74 21.73 14.48
C MET A 7 9.33 21.29 13.13
N ILE A 8 9.63 22.23 12.24
CA ILE A 8 10.21 21.93 10.92
C ILE A 8 11.67 21.52 11.10
N GLU A 9 12.44 22.30 11.87
CA GLU A 9 13.83 21.98 12.19
C GLU A 9 13.95 20.67 12.99
N ALA A 10 13.00 20.40 13.90
CA ALA A 10 12.92 19.13 14.62
C ALA A 10 12.77 17.95 13.65
N SER A 11 11.88 18.08 12.64
CA SER A 11 11.70 17.03 11.62
C SER A 11 12.93 16.84 10.73
N LEU A 12 13.62 17.92 10.36
CA LEU A 12 14.86 17.86 9.58
C LEU A 12 16.01 17.24 10.37
N LYS A 13 16.15 17.57 11.65
CA LYS A 13 17.14 16.94 12.52
C LYS A 13 16.85 15.44 12.71
N ALA A 14 15.59 15.07 12.91
CA ALA A 14 15.20 13.69 13.12
C ALA A 14 15.42 12.84 11.86
N VAL A 15 14.98 13.31 10.68
CA VAL A 15 15.20 12.60 9.41
C VAL A 15 16.68 12.48 9.09
N LYS A 16 17.49 13.51 9.41
CA LYS A 16 18.94 13.47 9.23
C LYS A 16 19.61 12.38 10.07
N LEU A 17 19.13 12.13 11.28
CA LEU A 17 19.67 11.02 12.11
C LEU A 17 19.45 9.66 11.41
N ALA A 18 18.29 9.45 10.81
CA ALA A 18 18.03 8.23 10.06
C ALA A 18 18.86 8.18 8.76
N HIS A 19 18.99 9.31 8.05
CA HIS A 19 19.84 9.44 6.88
C HIS A 19 21.31 9.08 7.15
N ASP A 20 21.84 9.57 8.27
CA ASP A 20 23.23 9.37 8.69
C ASP A 20 23.47 7.98 9.34
N GLY A 21 22.48 7.08 9.35
CA GLY A 21 22.58 5.75 9.97
C GLY A 21 22.66 5.75 11.49
N ARG A 22 22.24 6.84 12.15
CA ARG A 22 22.18 7.00 13.60
C ARG A 22 20.82 6.64 14.21
N ALA A 23 19.85 6.31 13.36
CA ALA A 23 18.54 5.79 13.72
C ALA A 23 18.10 4.78 12.67
N ASP A 24 17.45 3.70 13.10
CA ASP A 24 17.04 2.58 12.27
C ASP A 24 15.66 2.77 11.66
N MET A 25 14.90 3.77 12.12
CA MET A 25 13.57 4.11 11.63
C MET A 25 13.23 5.58 11.88
N TYR A 26 12.27 6.09 11.14
CA TYR A 26 11.73 7.44 11.31
C TYR A 26 10.21 7.39 11.49
N MET A 27 9.71 7.87 12.63
CA MET A 27 8.29 7.81 12.97
C MET A 27 7.71 9.20 13.15
N LYS A 28 6.53 9.44 12.57
CA LYS A 28 5.75 10.65 12.76
C LYS A 28 5.19 10.71 14.18
N GLY A 29 5.38 11.89 14.83
CA GLY A 29 4.72 12.25 16.09
C GLY A 29 3.69 13.37 15.87
N LEU A 30 3.69 14.36 16.77
CA LEU A 30 2.80 15.53 16.71
C LEU A 30 3.27 16.58 15.67
N ILE A 31 3.42 16.16 14.44
CA ILE A 31 3.70 17.03 13.29
C ILE A 31 2.66 16.75 12.21
N ASP A 32 2.26 17.76 11.44
CA ASP A 32 1.37 17.54 10.30
C ASP A 32 2.05 16.69 9.22
N SER A 33 1.26 15.89 8.50
CA SER A 33 1.79 14.94 7.51
C SER A 33 2.52 15.62 6.36
N LYS A 34 2.14 16.84 5.98
CA LYS A 34 2.79 17.59 4.90
C LYS A 34 4.23 17.95 5.26
N ASN A 35 4.47 18.49 6.46
CA ASN A 35 5.82 18.84 6.91
C ASN A 35 6.66 17.62 7.22
N PHE A 36 6.06 16.56 7.78
CA PHE A 36 6.72 15.27 7.96
C PHE A 36 7.20 14.70 6.61
N LEU A 37 6.31 14.60 5.61
CA LEU A 37 6.66 14.09 4.29
C LEU A 37 7.68 14.98 3.56
N LYS A 38 7.63 16.32 3.76
CA LYS A 38 8.69 17.20 3.24
C LYS A 38 10.07 16.85 3.77
N SER A 39 10.19 16.47 5.04
CA SER A 39 11.49 16.06 5.60
C SER A 39 11.96 14.72 4.99
N VAL A 40 11.07 13.75 4.82
CA VAL A 40 11.36 12.47 4.15
C VAL A 40 11.82 12.70 2.70
N LEU A 41 11.19 13.64 2.00
CA LEU A 41 11.47 13.96 0.59
C LEU A 41 12.61 14.98 0.41
N ASN A 42 13.24 15.46 1.48
CA ASN A 42 14.31 16.43 1.41
C ASN A 42 15.44 15.91 0.50
N LYS A 43 16.01 16.78 -0.34
CA LYS A 43 17.01 16.39 -1.34
C LYS A 43 18.38 16.06 -0.74
N GLU A 44 18.71 16.65 0.41
CA GLU A 44 20.02 16.53 1.06
C GLU A 44 20.04 15.47 2.16
N VAL A 45 19.01 15.47 3.00
CA VAL A 45 18.94 14.63 4.21
C VAL A 45 17.71 13.72 4.24
N GLY A 46 16.96 13.67 3.16
CA GLY A 46 15.76 12.81 3.04
C GLY A 46 16.11 11.33 2.89
N LEU A 47 15.08 10.51 2.89
CA LEU A 47 15.20 9.05 2.95
C LEU A 47 14.88 8.35 1.63
N ARG A 48 14.84 9.11 0.51
CA ARG A 48 14.54 8.55 -0.81
C ARG A 48 15.66 7.67 -1.33
N THR A 49 15.31 6.51 -1.88
CA THR A 49 16.25 5.62 -2.57
C THR A 49 16.39 5.92 -4.08
N GLY A 50 15.65 6.92 -4.58
CA GLY A 50 15.53 7.22 -6.01
C GLY A 50 14.37 6.50 -6.71
N GLY A 51 13.77 5.50 -6.07
CA GLY A 51 12.57 4.80 -6.56
C GLY A 51 11.26 5.48 -6.17
N THR A 52 10.16 4.84 -6.57
CA THR A 52 8.80 5.24 -6.21
C THR A 52 8.55 4.95 -4.73
N LEU A 53 8.06 5.95 -4.01
CA LEU A 53 7.57 5.79 -2.65
C LEU A 53 6.11 5.36 -2.69
N SER A 54 5.69 4.51 -1.77
CA SER A 54 4.30 4.10 -1.63
C SER A 54 3.92 3.85 -0.16
N HIS A 55 2.63 3.94 0.12
CA HIS A 55 2.09 3.80 1.48
C HIS A 55 1.37 2.46 1.61
N VAL A 56 1.70 1.70 2.64
CA VAL A 56 1.07 0.42 2.97
C VAL A 56 0.45 0.51 4.35
N CYS A 57 -0.84 0.21 4.45
CA CYS A 57 -1.54 -0.01 5.71
C CYS A 57 -1.81 -1.47 5.93
N VAL A 58 -1.50 -1.97 7.11
CA VAL A 58 -1.79 -3.34 7.55
C VAL A 58 -2.94 -3.30 8.54
N PHE A 59 -3.95 -4.13 8.35
CA PHE A 59 -5.15 -4.20 9.18
C PHE A 59 -5.36 -5.59 9.77
N GLU A 60 -5.76 -5.60 11.04
CA GLU A 60 -6.46 -6.71 11.69
C GLU A 60 -7.94 -6.31 11.82
N ILE A 61 -8.80 -6.95 11.02
CA ILE A 61 -10.23 -6.62 10.91
C ILE A 61 -11.05 -7.76 11.53
N PRO A 62 -11.95 -7.48 12.49
CA PRO A 62 -12.85 -8.50 13.04
C PRO A 62 -13.69 -9.17 11.95
N GLY A 63 -13.66 -10.50 11.92
CA GLY A 63 -14.38 -11.31 10.91
C GLY A 63 -13.54 -11.64 9.67
N ILE A 64 -12.34 -11.11 9.54
CA ILE A 64 -11.34 -11.54 8.54
C ILE A 64 -10.20 -12.20 9.32
N ASP A 65 -9.93 -13.47 9.06
CA ASP A 65 -8.98 -14.30 9.81
C ASP A 65 -7.52 -14.19 9.33
N ARG A 66 -7.22 -13.16 8.52
CA ARG A 66 -5.90 -12.83 8.00
C ARG A 66 -5.63 -11.33 8.10
N LEU A 67 -4.37 -10.93 8.00
CA LEU A 67 -4.01 -9.53 7.82
C LEU A 67 -4.41 -9.05 6.42
N LEU A 68 -4.95 -7.84 6.35
CA LEU A 68 -5.31 -7.21 5.09
C LEU A 68 -4.42 -5.98 4.86
N PHE A 69 -3.76 -5.94 3.72
CA PHE A 69 -2.85 -4.85 3.34
C PHE A 69 -3.52 -3.95 2.31
N LEU A 70 -3.56 -2.66 2.58
CA LEU A 70 -4.16 -1.65 1.69
C LEU A 70 -3.06 -0.74 1.14
N THR A 71 -3.01 -0.58 -0.19
CA THR A 71 -2.01 0.26 -0.87
C THR A 71 -2.52 0.82 -2.21
N ASP A 72 -2.23 2.05 -2.70
CA ASP A 72 -1.79 3.17 -1.90
C ASP A 72 -3.00 3.95 -1.42
N VAL A 73 -3.04 4.30 -0.16
CA VAL A 73 -4.21 4.97 0.44
C VAL A 73 -3.90 6.40 0.90
N ALA A 74 -2.64 6.87 0.79
CA ALA A 74 -2.24 8.12 1.39
C ALA A 74 -1.12 8.91 0.68
N PHE A 75 -0.43 8.34 -0.29
CA PHE A 75 0.76 8.97 -0.89
C PHE A 75 0.65 9.14 -2.41
N MET A 76 0.37 8.08 -3.16
CA MET A 76 0.31 8.11 -4.63
C MET A 76 -1.07 8.55 -5.11
N THR A 77 -1.13 9.73 -5.78
CA THR A 77 -2.42 10.35 -6.16
C THR A 77 -3.08 9.59 -7.31
N TYR A 78 -2.43 9.48 -8.44
CA TYR A 78 -2.89 8.78 -9.64
C TYR A 78 -1.71 7.98 -10.23
N PRO A 79 -1.41 6.80 -9.67
CA PRO A 79 -0.26 6.03 -10.11
C PRO A 79 -0.43 5.52 -11.53
N THR A 80 0.63 5.65 -12.34
CA THR A 80 0.71 5.00 -13.65
C THR A 80 0.81 3.49 -13.51
N LEU A 81 0.74 2.75 -14.62
CA LEU A 81 0.92 1.30 -14.60
C LEU A 81 2.28 0.91 -14.00
N GLU A 82 3.36 1.58 -14.42
CA GLU A 82 4.72 1.34 -13.91
C GLU A 82 4.84 1.66 -12.42
N GLU A 83 4.18 2.72 -11.97
CA GLU A 83 4.14 3.06 -10.55
C GLU A 83 3.34 2.02 -9.75
N LYS A 84 2.23 1.48 -10.28
CA LYS A 84 1.47 0.38 -9.68
C LYS A 84 2.32 -0.90 -9.54
N VAL A 85 3.13 -1.23 -10.55
CA VAL A 85 4.11 -2.32 -10.46
C VAL A 85 5.07 -2.07 -9.29
N GLN A 86 5.57 -0.84 -9.14
CA GLN A 86 6.49 -0.52 -8.06
C GLN A 86 5.80 -0.54 -6.69
N ILE A 87 4.54 -0.08 -6.59
CA ILE A 87 3.73 -0.18 -5.37
C ILE A 87 3.60 -1.64 -4.93
N ILE A 88 3.31 -2.57 -5.87
CA ILE A 88 3.25 -4.00 -5.55
C ILE A 88 4.61 -4.48 -5.04
N LYS A 89 5.69 -4.20 -5.76
CA LYS A 89 7.06 -4.60 -5.36
C LYS A 89 7.47 -4.04 -4.00
N ASN A 90 7.06 -2.84 -3.66
CA ASN A 90 7.29 -2.24 -2.35
C ASN A 90 6.45 -2.88 -1.23
N THR A 91 5.27 -3.42 -1.57
CA THR A 91 4.35 -4.03 -0.59
C THR A 91 4.78 -5.45 -0.21
N ILE A 92 5.36 -6.22 -1.13
CA ILE A 92 5.78 -7.61 -0.89
C ILE A 92 6.69 -7.75 0.35
N PRO A 93 7.76 -6.96 0.53
CA PRO A 93 8.59 -7.05 1.74
C PRO A 93 7.83 -6.78 3.03
N VAL A 94 6.81 -5.92 3.01
CA VAL A 94 5.95 -5.65 4.18
C VAL A 94 5.09 -6.87 4.50
N CYS A 95 4.50 -7.50 3.48
CA CYS A 95 3.75 -8.74 3.63
C CYS A 95 4.62 -9.86 4.22
N ASN A 96 5.83 -10.04 3.66
CA ASN A 96 6.78 -11.04 4.11
C ASN A 96 7.19 -10.84 5.58
N ALA A 97 7.44 -9.58 5.98
CA ALA A 97 7.74 -9.23 7.38
C ALA A 97 6.58 -9.52 8.33
N CYS A 98 5.35 -9.55 7.83
CA CYS A 98 4.13 -9.92 8.57
C CYS A 98 3.80 -11.42 8.45
N GLY A 99 4.65 -12.25 7.85
CA GLY A 99 4.47 -13.70 7.74
C GLY A 99 3.72 -14.18 6.51
N VAL A 100 3.40 -13.30 5.55
CA VAL A 100 2.76 -13.65 4.27
C VAL A 100 3.82 -13.76 3.19
N ALA A 101 4.27 -14.99 2.88
CA ALA A 101 5.43 -15.23 2.00
C ALA A 101 5.13 -14.98 0.51
N GLU A 102 3.93 -15.26 0.05
CA GLU A 102 3.48 -15.09 -1.33
C GLU A 102 2.11 -14.40 -1.34
N PRO A 103 2.07 -13.06 -1.14
CA PRO A 103 0.81 -12.34 -0.99
C PRO A 103 -0.03 -12.37 -2.27
N LYS A 104 -1.33 -12.55 -2.10
CA LYS A 104 -2.35 -12.42 -3.14
C LYS A 104 -2.75 -10.96 -3.28
N VAL A 105 -2.39 -10.35 -4.40
CA VAL A 105 -2.62 -8.94 -4.71
C VAL A 105 -3.80 -8.80 -5.64
N ALA A 106 -4.83 -8.11 -5.20
CA ALA A 106 -6.03 -7.77 -5.97
C ALA A 106 -5.97 -6.32 -6.47
N PRO A 107 -5.65 -6.07 -7.75
CA PRO A 107 -5.87 -4.78 -8.38
C PRO A 107 -7.38 -4.50 -8.49
N LEU A 108 -7.86 -3.54 -7.68
CA LEU A 108 -9.28 -3.27 -7.52
C LEU A 108 -9.85 -2.43 -8.65
N ALA A 109 -11.06 -2.79 -9.06
CA ALA A 109 -11.91 -2.05 -9.97
C ALA A 109 -13.37 -2.19 -9.55
N ALA A 110 -14.27 -1.47 -10.21
CA ALA A 110 -15.70 -1.59 -9.95
C ALA A 110 -16.33 -2.86 -10.59
N VAL A 111 -15.61 -3.51 -11.51
CA VAL A 111 -16.05 -4.70 -12.26
C VAL A 111 -14.89 -5.66 -12.46
N GLU A 112 -15.20 -6.92 -12.74
CA GLU A 112 -14.22 -8.02 -12.87
C GLU A 112 -13.82 -8.31 -14.32
N VAL A 113 -14.33 -7.52 -15.27
CA VAL A 113 -14.06 -7.67 -16.71
C VAL A 113 -13.33 -6.45 -17.27
N VAL A 114 -12.46 -6.68 -18.24
CA VAL A 114 -11.73 -5.60 -18.92
C VAL A 114 -12.72 -4.78 -19.75
N ASN A 115 -12.75 -3.48 -19.50
CA ASN A 115 -13.53 -2.53 -20.25
C ASN A 115 -12.64 -1.33 -20.66
N PRO A 116 -12.36 -1.13 -21.96
CA PRO A 116 -11.51 -0.01 -22.42
C PRO A 116 -12.01 1.38 -22.03
N LYS A 117 -13.32 1.52 -21.72
CA LYS A 117 -13.90 2.77 -21.20
C LYS A 117 -13.64 2.97 -19.70
N MET A 118 -13.09 1.96 -19.05
CA MET A 118 -12.68 1.96 -17.64
C MET A 118 -11.19 1.61 -17.54
N PRO A 119 -10.27 2.57 -17.73
CA PRO A 119 -8.83 2.32 -17.82
C PRO A 119 -8.27 1.53 -16.64
N VAL A 120 -8.86 1.68 -15.45
CA VAL A 120 -8.52 0.93 -14.24
C VAL A 120 -8.57 -0.59 -14.47
N THR A 121 -9.53 -1.07 -15.24
CA THR A 121 -9.67 -2.51 -15.53
C THR A 121 -8.60 -2.99 -16.51
N VAL A 122 -8.15 -2.13 -17.40
CA VAL A 122 -7.06 -2.41 -18.35
C VAL A 122 -5.74 -2.54 -17.60
N ASP A 123 -5.42 -1.56 -16.75
CA ASP A 123 -4.23 -1.60 -15.90
C ASP A 123 -4.22 -2.85 -15.02
N ALA A 124 -5.35 -3.20 -14.40
CA ALA A 124 -5.45 -4.35 -13.52
C ALA A 124 -5.18 -5.69 -14.27
N ALA A 125 -5.70 -5.84 -15.49
CA ALA A 125 -5.42 -7.00 -16.33
C ALA A 125 -3.95 -7.05 -16.78
N GLU A 126 -3.35 -5.90 -17.11
CA GLU A 126 -1.94 -5.84 -17.50
C GLU A 126 -1.03 -6.18 -16.32
N LEU A 127 -1.34 -5.74 -15.10
CA LEU A 127 -0.61 -6.12 -13.88
C LEU A 127 -0.65 -7.64 -13.65
N THR A 128 -1.82 -8.27 -13.87
CA THR A 128 -1.98 -9.73 -13.78
C THR A 128 -1.07 -10.43 -14.78
N LYS A 129 -1.10 -10.01 -16.04
CA LYS A 129 -0.24 -10.54 -17.10
C LYS A 129 1.24 -10.34 -16.81
N MET A 130 1.66 -9.14 -16.38
CA MET A 130 3.05 -8.86 -15.99
C MET A 130 3.54 -9.76 -14.86
N CYS A 131 2.68 -10.10 -13.91
CA CYS A 131 2.99 -11.06 -12.85
C CYS A 131 3.17 -12.48 -13.42
N GLU A 132 2.29 -12.93 -14.32
CA GLU A 132 2.39 -14.23 -14.98
C GLU A 132 3.65 -14.36 -15.85
N GLU A 133 4.08 -13.28 -16.46
CA GLU A 133 5.33 -13.18 -17.23
C GLU A 133 6.60 -13.06 -16.35
N GLY A 134 6.45 -13.08 -15.01
CA GLY A 134 7.56 -13.00 -14.06
C GLY A 134 8.15 -11.60 -13.86
N GLN A 135 7.49 -10.55 -14.35
CA GLN A 135 7.95 -9.17 -14.18
C GLN A 135 7.66 -8.62 -12.75
N ILE A 136 6.72 -9.26 -12.04
CA ILE A 136 6.36 -8.96 -10.65
C ILE A 136 6.49 -10.25 -9.82
N PRO A 137 7.71 -10.65 -9.43
CA PRO A 137 7.94 -11.89 -8.71
C PRO A 137 7.57 -11.77 -7.21
N GLY A 138 7.32 -12.93 -6.58
CA GLY A 138 7.12 -13.04 -5.12
C GLY A 138 5.70 -12.73 -4.65
N CYS A 139 4.73 -12.75 -5.55
CA CYS A 139 3.31 -12.59 -5.25
C CYS A 139 2.44 -13.24 -6.33
N ILE A 140 1.16 -13.36 -6.07
CA ILE A 140 0.13 -13.68 -7.05
C ILE A 140 -0.66 -12.41 -7.31
N VAL A 141 -0.78 -11.97 -8.56
CA VAL A 141 -1.65 -10.85 -8.95
C VAL A 141 -2.82 -11.39 -9.73
N ASP A 142 -4.03 -10.98 -9.39
CA ASP A 142 -5.26 -11.33 -10.10
C ASP A 142 -6.23 -10.15 -10.09
N GLY A 143 -6.46 -9.59 -11.26
CA GLY A 143 -7.36 -8.43 -11.49
C GLY A 143 -7.80 -8.31 -12.96
N PRO A 144 -8.80 -7.45 -13.22
CA PRO A 144 -9.53 -6.61 -12.26
C PRO A 144 -10.46 -7.41 -11.34
N LEU A 145 -10.60 -6.97 -10.10
CA LEU A 145 -11.50 -7.52 -9.10
C LEU A 145 -12.31 -6.41 -8.42
N SER A 146 -13.58 -6.65 -8.16
CA SER A 146 -14.36 -5.84 -7.23
C SER A 146 -13.94 -6.13 -5.79
N LEU A 147 -14.19 -5.18 -4.88
CA LEU A 147 -13.75 -5.31 -3.49
C LEU A 147 -14.35 -6.53 -2.80
N ASP A 148 -15.64 -6.79 -2.97
CA ASP A 148 -16.34 -7.93 -2.40
C ASP A 148 -15.76 -9.26 -2.88
N LEU A 149 -15.49 -9.39 -4.18
CA LEU A 149 -14.88 -10.58 -4.74
C LEU A 149 -13.43 -10.79 -4.25
N ALA A 150 -12.73 -9.71 -3.97
CA ALA A 150 -11.36 -9.78 -3.46
C ALA A 150 -11.29 -10.29 -2.01
N ILE A 151 -12.27 -9.97 -1.15
CA ILE A 151 -12.18 -10.20 0.31
C ILE A 151 -13.20 -11.17 0.89
N ASP A 152 -14.28 -11.48 0.17
CA ASP A 152 -15.39 -12.32 0.64
C ASP A 152 -15.53 -13.59 -0.22
N PRO A 153 -15.20 -14.78 0.33
CA PRO A 153 -15.33 -16.05 -0.39
C PRO A 153 -16.76 -16.37 -0.82
N GLU A 154 -17.77 -15.96 -0.05
CA GLU A 154 -19.17 -16.19 -0.43
C GLU A 154 -19.59 -15.31 -1.62
N ALA A 155 -19.12 -14.05 -1.68
CA ALA A 155 -19.33 -13.17 -2.82
C ALA A 155 -18.64 -13.74 -4.07
N ALA A 156 -17.40 -14.21 -3.94
CA ALA A 156 -16.65 -14.86 -5.02
C ALA A 156 -17.41 -16.09 -5.59
N LYS A 157 -17.92 -16.93 -4.71
CA LYS A 157 -18.73 -18.11 -5.08
C LYS A 157 -20.03 -17.74 -5.78
N HIS A 158 -20.76 -16.75 -5.24
CA HIS A 158 -22.02 -16.29 -5.85
C HIS A 158 -21.83 -15.69 -7.25
N LYS A 159 -20.72 -14.99 -7.47
CA LYS A 159 -20.36 -14.43 -8.77
C LYS A 159 -19.74 -15.44 -9.74
N GLY A 160 -19.57 -16.70 -9.30
CA GLY A 160 -19.04 -17.78 -10.13
C GLY A 160 -17.55 -17.60 -10.49
N ALA A 161 -16.77 -16.95 -9.64
CA ALA A 161 -15.36 -16.66 -9.86
C ALA A 161 -14.44 -17.88 -9.65
N THR A 162 -14.84 -19.06 -10.16
CA THR A 162 -14.15 -20.35 -9.90
C THR A 162 -12.84 -20.52 -10.65
N ASP A 163 -12.60 -19.69 -11.67
CA ASP A 163 -11.40 -19.66 -12.51
C ASP A 163 -10.36 -18.60 -12.08
N ARG A 164 -10.70 -17.82 -11.04
CA ARG A 164 -9.80 -16.77 -10.52
C ARG A 164 -8.81 -17.34 -9.53
N LYS A 165 -7.59 -16.75 -9.49
CA LYS A 165 -6.56 -17.09 -8.50
C LYS A 165 -6.90 -16.55 -7.11
N ILE A 166 -7.68 -15.47 -7.06
CA ILE A 166 -8.21 -14.85 -5.85
C ILE A 166 -9.72 -15.07 -5.80
N GLN A 167 -10.17 -15.71 -4.74
CA GLN A 167 -11.57 -16.08 -4.52
C GLN A 167 -12.03 -15.65 -3.12
N GLY A 168 -11.95 -14.36 -2.84
CA GLY A 168 -12.28 -13.78 -1.54
C GLY A 168 -11.15 -13.87 -0.51
N ASP A 169 -9.96 -14.24 -0.93
CA ASP A 169 -8.80 -14.51 -0.08
C ASP A 169 -7.58 -13.62 -0.41
N ALA A 170 -7.82 -12.43 -0.97
CA ALA A 170 -6.77 -11.45 -1.20
C ALA A 170 -6.11 -11.04 0.12
N ASP A 171 -4.79 -10.93 0.10
CA ASP A 171 -3.99 -10.34 1.19
C ASP A 171 -3.82 -8.84 0.96
N VAL A 172 -3.59 -8.42 -0.29
CA VAL A 172 -3.29 -7.02 -0.65
C VAL A 172 -4.39 -6.47 -1.56
N LEU A 173 -4.92 -5.32 -1.17
CA LEU A 173 -5.83 -4.51 -1.97
C LEU A 173 -5.04 -3.38 -2.61
N LEU A 174 -4.83 -3.45 -3.92
CA LEU A 174 -4.21 -2.39 -4.70
C LEU A 174 -5.29 -1.47 -5.26
N PHE A 175 -5.32 -0.23 -4.80
CA PHE A 175 -6.28 0.76 -5.25
C PHE A 175 -5.84 1.45 -6.54
N PRO A 176 -6.80 1.81 -7.41
CA PRO A 176 -6.50 2.47 -8.68
C PRO A 176 -5.94 3.90 -8.51
N ASP A 177 -6.38 4.57 -7.46
CA ASP A 177 -6.00 5.94 -7.12
C ASP A 177 -6.20 6.22 -5.63
N ILE A 178 -5.69 7.37 -5.17
CA ILE A 178 -5.75 7.77 -3.75
C ILE A 178 -7.19 7.98 -3.27
N HIS A 179 -8.12 8.38 -4.13
CA HIS A 179 -9.49 8.65 -3.70
C HIS A 179 -10.18 7.35 -3.29
N ALA A 180 -10.08 6.33 -4.15
CA ALA A 180 -10.61 5.00 -3.83
C ALA A 180 -9.94 4.42 -2.58
N GLY A 181 -8.61 4.45 -2.50
CA GLY A 181 -7.86 3.93 -1.37
C GLY A 181 -8.15 4.66 -0.06
N ASN A 182 -8.10 5.99 -0.07
CA ASN A 182 -8.32 6.79 1.13
C ASN A 182 -9.76 6.70 1.65
N LEU A 183 -10.76 6.65 0.76
CA LEU A 183 -12.17 6.49 1.15
C LEU A 183 -12.39 5.14 1.84
N VAL A 184 -11.87 4.04 1.30
CA VAL A 184 -11.98 2.71 1.92
C VAL A 184 -11.21 2.67 3.24
N TYR A 185 -9.98 3.19 3.29
CA TYR A 185 -9.20 3.32 4.52
C TYR A 185 -10.00 4.06 5.61
N LYS A 186 -10.54 5.23 5.30
CA LYS A 186 -11.34 6.03 6.23
C LYS A 186 -12.61 5.30 6.66
N ALA A 187 -13.31 4.64 5.75
CA ALA A 187 -14.49 3.85 6.08
C ALA A 187 -14.16 2.76 7.10
N ILE A 188 -13.10 1.99 6.88
CA ILE A 188 -12.67 0.93 7.80
C ILE A 188 -12.32 1.51 9.18
N VAL A 189 -11.45 2.52 9.23
CA VAL A 189 -10.95 3.09 10.50
C VAL A 189 -12.05 3.75 11.33
N HIS A 190 -13.05 4.35 10.70
CA HIS A 190 -14.11 5.07 11.42
C HIS A 190 -15.39 4.25 11.64
N MET A 191 -15.63 3.21 10.84
CA MET A 191 -16.85 2.41 10.94
C MET A 191 -16.63 1.06 11.64
N VAL A 192 -15.40 0.56 11.66
CA VAL A 192 -15.07 -0.75 12.23
C VAL A 192 -14.00 -0.57 13.32
N LYS A 193 -14.13 -1.33 14.41
CA LYS A 193 -13.12 -1.34 15.46
C LYS A 193 -11.95 -2.25 15.02
N VAL A 194 -10.94 -1.66 14.42
CA VAL A 194 -9.78 -2.36 13.86
C VAL A 194 -8.50 -2.04 14.62
N LYS A 195 -7.46 -2.90 14.45
CA LYS A 195 -6.08 -2.51 14.68
C LYS A 195 -5.39 -2.30 13.35
N ASN A 196 -4.56 -1.27 13.25
CA ASN A 196 -3.82 -0.99 12.04
C ASN A 196 -2.45 -0.39 12.32
N GLY A 197 -1.54 -0.59 11.38
CA GLY A 197 -0.24 0.06 11.32
C GLY A 197 0.05 0.49 9.89
N CYS A 198 0.75 1.62 9.73
CA CYS A 198 1.03 2.17 8.41
C CYS A 198 2.51 2.47 8.24
N ILE A 199 3.02 2.19 7.04
CA ILE A 199 4.42 2.42 6.68
C ILE A 199 4.51 3.06 5.29
N LEU A 200 5.43 4.01 5.14
CA LEU A 200 5.87 4.49 3.83
C LEU A 200 7.06 3.64 3.39
N THR A 201 6.97 3.06 2.21
CA THR A 201 7.96 2.17 1.61
C THR A 201 8.71 2.85 0.48
N GLY A 202 9.82 2.24 0.00
CA GLY A 202 10.69 2.85 -1.01
C GLY A 202 11.70 3.83 -0.42
N THR A 203 11.84 3.84 0.90
CA THR A 203 12.81 4.61 1.68
C THR A 203 13.97 3.73 2.15
N ASN A 204 15.13 4.32 2.46
CA ASN A 204 16.33 3.61 2.92
C ASN A 204 16.23 3.11 4.38
N VAL A 205 15.29 3.62 5.16
CA VAL A 205 14.89 3.10 6.48
C VAL A 205 13.37 3.10 6.58
N PRO A 206 12.75 2.28 7.44
CA PRO A 206 11.31 2.30 7.67
C PRO A 206 10.81 3.69 8.11
N VAL A 207 9.74 4.17 7.47
CA VAL A 207 9.09 5.44 7.81
C VAL A 207 7.66 5.18 8.24
N VAL A 208 7.36 5.43 9.51
CA VAL A 208 6.04 5.15 10.10
C VAL A 208 5.19 6.42 10.09
N LEU A 209 4.05 6.34 9.42
CA LEU A 209 3.00 7.35 9.41
C LEU A 209 1.90 6.97 10.39
N THR A 210 1.62 7.85 11.34
CA THR A 210 0.56 7.68 12.34
C THR A 210 -0.62 8.59 12.03
#